data_22a64d3b082543a61cc58adcf76a1765
#
_entry.id   22a64d3b082543a61cc58adcf76a1765
#
_cell.length_a   1.000
_cell.length_b   1.000
_cell.length_c   1.000
_cell.angle_alpha   90.00
_cell.angle_beta   90.00
_cell.angle_gamma   90.00
#
_symmetry.space_group_name_H-M   'P 1'
#
loop_
_entity.id
_entity.type
_entity.pdbx_description
1 polymer ?
#
loop_
_entity_poly.entity_id
_entity_poly.type
_entity_poly.pdbx_seq_one_letter_code
_entity_poly.pdbx_strand_id
1 'polypeptide(L)'
;FEAKMKQIEVREKERQRIAKSLHDEVAGDIRMLHLELTKRKQLEEAKKLAIIKGTVRNLSHQLSSESFEKVSFKNQIINLISNFFEIDFKIKAQEIDAVNWKDVNNSIKRTLFLVVRESIQNSKTHAEASAVILNFKQTKKALTLTISDNGKGFNTASKKAGIGLKNMQERIEEVNGTFSIESTLNKGTSIYIEISTNGR
;
A
#
# COMPACT_ATOMS: atom_id res chain seq x y z
N PHE A 1 -18.97 12.90 -18.97
CA PHE A 1 -17.75 12.07 -19.04
C PHE A 1 -16.50 12.96 -19.01
N GLU A 2 -16.38 13.95 -19.89
CA GLU A 2 -15.23 14.87 -19.98
C GLU A 2 -14.94 15.63 -18.69
N ALA A 3 -15.96 16.17 -18.01
CA ALA A 3 -15.80 16.89 -16.76
C ALA A 3 -15.19 16.00 -15.64
N LYS A 4 -15.59 14.73 -15.58
CA LYS A 4 -15.06 13.76 -14.62
C LYS A 4 -13.60 13.39 -14.93
N MET A 5 -13.27 13.24 -16.22
CA MET A 5 -11.89 12.97 -16.66
C MET A 5 -10.97 14.16 -16.36
N LYS A 6 -11.42 15.39 -16.61
CA LYS A 6 -10.67 16.60 -16.27
C LYS A 6 -10.42 16.75 -14.76
N GLN A 7 -11.40 16.38 -13.95
CA GLN A 7 -11.26 16.40 -12.49
C GLN A 7 -10.25 15.37 -11.98
N ILE A 8 -10.20 14.18 -12.60
CA ILE A 8 -9.21 13.13 -12.29
C ILE A 8 -7.81 13.63 -12.66
N GLU A 9 -7.63 14.23 -13.84
CA GLU A 9 -6.35 14.76 -14.28
C GLU A 9 -5.82 15.88 -13.36
N VAL A 10 -6.67 16.81 -12.95
CA VAL A 10 -6.33 17.88 -12.01
C VAL A 10 -5.89 17.30 -10.66
N ARG A 11 -6.62 16.32 -10.13
CA ARG A 11 -6.24 15.64 -8.88
C ARG A 11 -4.90 14.94 -8.99
N GLU A 12 -4.61 14.32 -10.12
CA GLU A 12 -3.35 13.60 -10.32
C GLU A 12 -2.17 14.57 -10.42
N LYS A 13 -2.31 15.68 -11.14
CA LYS A 13 -1.30 16.76 -11.20
C LYS A 13 -1.02 17.33 -9.81
N GLU A 14 -2.05 17.59 -9.01
CA GLU A 14 -1.89 18.11 -7.65
C GLU A 14 -1.21 17.08 -6.74
N ARG A 15 -1.55 15.80 -6.84
CA ARG A 15 -0.87 14.73 -6.11
C ARG A 15 0.63 14.65 -6.45
N GLN A 16 0.98 14.78 -7.74
CA GLN A 16 2.38 14.79 -8.19
C GLN A 16 3.13 16.01 -7.64
N ARG A 17 2.49 17.18 -7.65
CA ARG A 17 3.07 18.41 -7.08
C ARG A 17 3.35 18.26 -5.59
N ILE A 18 2.38 17.73 -4.83
CA ILE A 18 2.54 17.48 -3.39
C ILE A 18 3.64 16.44 -3.14
N ALA A 19 3.68 15.37 -3.92
CA ALA A 19 4.71 14.33 -3.81
C ALA A 19 6.10 14.91 -3.99
N LYS A 20 6.28 15.77 -5.00
CA LYS A 20 7.56 16.43 -5.30
C LYS A 20 7.97 17.38 -4.16
N SER A 21 7.06 18.21 -3.67
CA SER A 21 7.33 19.10 -2.54
C SER A 21 7.71 18.32 -1.27
N LEU A 22 7.00 17.24 -0.94
CA LEU A 22 7.36 16.38 0.20
C LEU A 22 8.74 15.73 0.02
N HIS A 23 9.10 15.34 -1.21
CA HIS A 23 10.39 14.70 -1.47
C HIS A 23 11.55 15.69 -1.41
N ASP A 24 11.40 16.85 -2.06
CA ASP A 24 12.49 17.79 -2.27
C ASP A 24 12.69 18.68 -1.03
N GLU A 25 11.63 19.19 -0.44
CA GLU A 25 11.68 20.13 0.68
C GLU A 25 11.73 19.40 2.03
N VAL A 26 10.65 18.68 2.37
CA VAL A 26 10.50 18.07 3.71
C VAL A 26 11.52 16.97 3.97
N ALA A 27 11.74 16.07 2.99
CA ALA A 27 12.75 15.01 3.16
C ALA A 27 14.18 15.55 3.17
N GLY A 28 14.43 16.70 2.50
CA GLY A 28 15.68 17.44 2.55
C GLY A 28 15.97 17.98 3.94
N ASP A 29 15.03 18.71 4.51
CA ASP A 29 15.14 19.32 5.84
C ASP A 29 15.31 18.28 6.95
N ILE A 30 14.53 17.18 6.88
CA ILE A 30 14.68 16.06 7.81
C ILE A 30 16.09 15.44 7.71
N ARG A 31 16.67 15.37 6.52
CA ARG A 31 18.04 14.85 6.33
C ARG A 31 19.07 15.73 6.98
N MET A 32 18.95 17.04 6.82
CA MET A 32 19.85 18.01 7.43
C MET A 32 19.79 17.96 8.95
N LEU A 33 18.59 17.94 9.51
CA LEU A 33 18.37 17.82 10.94
C LEU A 33 18.89 16.48 11.51
N HIS A 34 18.70 15.37 10.79
CA HIS A 34 19.25 14.07 11.18
C HIS A 34 20.79 14.09 11.25
N LEU A 35 21.45 14.71 10.29
CA LEU A 35 22.91 14.88 10.29
C LEU A 35 23.39 15.74 11.46
N GLU A 36 22.65 16.80 11.78
CA GLU A 36 22.98 17.69 12.90
C GLU A 36 22.85 16.98 14.25
N LEU A 37 21.74 16.24 14.48
CA LEU A 37 21.54 15.45 15.69
C LEU A 37 22.59 14.35 15.85
N THR A 38 22.98 13.71 14.74
CA THR A 38 24.05 12.70 14.75
C THR A 38 25.39 13.31 15.14
N LYS A 39 25.73 14.49 14.62
CA LYS A 39 26.94 15.23 14.99
C LYS A 39 26.94 15.63 16.47
N ARG A 40 25.78 15.98 17.02
CA ARG A 40 25.61 16.34 18.44
C ARG A 40 25.54 15.12 19.37
N LYS A 41 25.69 13.89 18.82
CA LYS A 41 25.57 12.61 19.57
C LYS A 41 24.19 12.38 20.22
N GLN A 42 23.15 13.05 19.72
CA GLN A 42 21.76 12.83 20.15
C GLN A 42 21.15 11.64 19.37
N LEU A 43 21.59 10.44 19.72
CA LEU A 43 21.32 9.22 18.95
C LEU A 43 19.84 8.81 19.00
N GLU A 44 19.14 9.01 20.12
CA GLU A 44 17.72 8.63 20.23
C GLU A 44 16.82 9.58 19.40
N GLU A 45 17.11 10.88 19.40
CA GLU A 45 16.43 11.86 18.57
C GLU A 45 16.71 11.59 17.08
N ALA A 46 17.94 11.26 16.73
CA ALA A 46 18.32 10.91 15.37
C ALA A 46 17.57 9.63 14.90
N LYS A 47 17.40 8.62 15.75
CA LYS A 47 16.60 7.42 15.43
C LYS A 47 15.13 7.77 15.19
N LYS A 48 14.51 8.58 16.05
CA LYS A 48 13.13 9.05 15.87
C LYS A 48 12.96 9.80 14.55
N LEU A 49 13.92 10.65 14.23
CA LEU A 49 13.90 11.41 12.98
C LEU A 49 14.09 10.55 11.74
N ALA A 50 14.88 9.46 11.84
CA ALA A 50 15.01 8.48 10.76
C ALA A 50 13.68 7.78 10.45
N ILE A 51 12.87 7.49 11.48
CA ILE A 51 11.52 6.94 11.33
C ILE A 51 10.60 7.95 10.62
N ILE A 52 10.62 9.21 11.05
CA ILE A 52 9.82 10.29 10.41
C ILE A 52 10.21 10.47 8.95
N LYS A 53 11.52 10.47 8.65
CA LYS A 53 12.04 10.52 7.28
C LYS A 53 11.51 9.38 6.43
N GLY A 54 11.50 8.15 6.97
CA GLY A 54 10.90 6.99 6.31
C GLY A 54 9.41 7.20 5.99
N THR A 55 8.66 7.72 6.94
CA THR A 55 7.22 8.02 6.79
C THR A 55 6.98 9.07 5.70
N VAL A 56 7.72 10.19 5.71
CA VAL A 56 7.59 11.25 4.70
C VAL A 56 7.95 10.73 3.31
N ARG A 57 9.03 9.94 3.20
CA ARG A 57 9.43 9.32 1.94
C ARG A 57 8.35 8.37 1.41
N ASN A 58 7.76 7.56 2.29
CA ASN A 58 6.66 6.67 1.93
C ASN A 58 5.43 7.44 1.47
N LEU A 59 5.07 8.55 2.13
CA LEU A 59 3.96 9.43 1.71
C LEU A 59 4.24 10.06 0.34
N SER A 60 5.44 10.56 0.10
CA SER A 60 5.85 11.10 -1.20
C SER A 60 5.70 10.05 -2.31
N HIS A 61 6.21 8.85 -2.09
CA HIS A 61 6.06 7.74 -3.05
C HIS A 61 4.60 7.34 -3.29
N GLN A 62 3.74 7.45 -2.29
CA GLN A 62 2.31 7.15 -2.43
C GLN A 62 1.57 8.19 -3.28
N LEU A 63 2.01 9.43 -3.24
CA LEU A 63 1.42 10.52 -4.00
C LEU A 63 1.95 10.56 -5.45
N SER A 64 3.14 10.02 -5.71
CA SER A 64 3.78 10.07 -7.03
C SER A 64 3.38 8.88 -7.91
N SER A 65 2.77 9.15 -9.05
CA SER A 65 2.54 8.17 -10.11
C SER A 65 3.82 7.80 -10.87
N GLU A 66 4.84 8.65 -10.88
CA GLU A 66 6.13 8.39 -11.55
C GLU A 66 6.85 7.15 -11.01
N SER A 67 6.63 6.80 -9.73
CA SER A 67 7.19 5.59 -9.13
C SER A 67 6.72 4.31 -9.83
N PHE A 68 5.46 4.30 -10.32
CA PHE A 68 4.88 3.15 -11.00
C PHE A 68 5.29 3.03 -12.47
N GLU A 69 5.89 4.08 -13.05
CA GLU A 69 6.43 4.07 -14.40
C GLU A 69 7.89 3.61 -14.46
N LYS A 70 8.69 3.98 -13.46
CA LYS A 70 10.14 3.73 -13.42
C LYS A 70 10.52 2.38 -12.81
N VAL A 71 9.69 1.82 -11.93
CA VAL A 71 9.96 0.56 -11.22
C VAL A 71 8.81 -0.41 -11.46
N SER A 72 9.11 -1.65 -11.85
CA SER A 72 8.06 -2.65 -12.06
C SER A 72 7.23 -2.85 -10.79
N PHE A 73 5.93 -3.09 -10.95
CA PHE A 73 5.02 -3.31 -9.81
C PHE A 73 5.49 -4.46 -8.91
N LYS A 74 5.99 -5.55 -9.51
CA LYS A 74 6.60 -6.65 -8.76
C LYS A 74 7.70 -6.16 -7.81
N ASN A 75 8.64 -5.37 -8.34
CA ASN A 75 9.75 -4.85 -7.52
C ASN A 75 9.26 -3.90 -6.43
N GLN A 76 8.20 -3.14 -6.68
CA GLN A 76 7.59 -2.29 -5.65
C GLN A 76 6.98 -3.12 -4.52
N ILE A 77 6.29 -4.22 -4.83
CA ILE A 77 5.74 -5.14 -3.82
C ILE A 77 6.88 -5.84 -3.05
N ILE A 78 7.94 -6.29 -3.73
CA ILE A 78 9.10 -6.89 -3.08
C ILE A 78 9.76 -5.90 -2.11
N ASN A 79 9.97 -4.65 -2.53
CA ASN A 79 10.53 -3.60 -1.68
C ASN A 79 9.61 -3.28 -0.49
N LEU A 80 8.29 -3.28 -0.71
CA LEU A 80 7.32 -3.10 0.35
C LEU A 80 7.42 -4.22 1.39
N ILE A 81 7.45 -5.47 0.96
CA ILE A 81 7.61 -6.65 1.84
C ILE A 81 8.91 -6.55 2.63
N SER A 82 10.02 -6.18 1.98
CA SER A 82 11.32 -6.03 2.64
C SER A 82 11.32 -4.98 3.75
N ASN A 83 10.52 -3.91 3.61
CA ASN A 83 10.39 -2.88 4.64
C ASN A 83 9.62 -3.35 5.90
N PHE A 84 8.84 -4.42 5.78
CA PHE A 84 8.12 -5.04 6.89
C PHE A 84 8.81 -6.28 7.45
N PHE A 85 9.97 -6.65 6.88
CA PHE A 85 10.66 -7.88 7.28
C PHE A 85 11.07 -7.83 8.75
N GLU A 86 10.64 -8.84 9.50
CA GLU A 86 11.05 -9.14 10.87
C GLU A 86 11.20 -10.65 11.02
N ILE A 87 11.97 -11.10 12.02
CA ILE A 87 12.23 -12.53 12.24
C ILE A 87 10.93 -13.30 12.48
N ASP A 88 9.99 -12.68 13.21
CA ASP A 88 8.73 -13.31 13.63
C ASP A 88 7.53 -12.93 12.77
N PHE A 89 7.73 -12.15 11.68
CA PHE A 89 6.68 -11.73 10.77
C PHE A 89 7.05 -12.02 9.33
N LYS A 90 6.40 -13.01 8.73
CA LYS A 90 6.68 -13.52 7.38
C LYS A 90 5.64 -13.03 6.39
N ILE A 91 6.08 -12.51 5.24
CA ILE A 91 5.20 -12.11 4.15
C ILE A 91 5.60 -12.85 2.89
N LYS A 92 4.64 -13.46 2.22
CA LYS A 92 4.84 -14.19 0.96
C LYS A 92 3.94 -13.64 -0.14
N ALA A 93 4.53 -13.24 -1.27
CA ALA A 93 3.79 -12.94 -2.49
C ALA A 93 3.82 -14.17 -3.41
N GLN A 94 2.64 -14.63 -3.81
CA GLN A 94 2.44 -15.78 -4.69
C GLN A 94 1.87 -15.31 -6.02
N GLU A 95 2.23 -16.00 -7.11
CA GLU A 95 1.71 -15.79 -8.47
C GLU A 95 1.89 -14.35 -9.02
N ILE A 96 2.70 -13.51 -8.38
CA ILE A 96 2.92 -12.12 -8.81
C ILE A 96 3.55 -12.07 -10.21
N ASP A 97 4.31 -13.09 -10.60
CA ASP A 97 4.94 -13.22 -11.91
C ASP A 97 3.97 -13.72 -12.99
N ALA A 98 2.86 -14.35 -12.61
CA ALA A 98 1.83 -14.81 -13.52
C ALA A 98 0.95 -13.68 -14.07
N VAL A 99 1.05 -12.47 -13.48
CA VAL A 99 0.31 -11.28 -13.91
C VAL A 99 1.10 -10.49 -14.93
N ASN A 100 0.48 -10.17 -16.06
CA ASN A 100 1.05 -9.23 -17.05
C ASN A 100 0.87 -7.78 -16.60
N TRP A 101 1.75 -7.32 -15.73
CA TRP A 101 1.70 -5.98 -15.14
C TRP A 101 1.87 -4.85 -16.17
N LYS A 102 2.35 -5.13 -17.37
CA LYS A 102 2.46 -4.10 -18.43
C LYS A 102 1.09 -3.64 -18.90
N ASP A 103 0.12 -4.53 -18.94
CA ASP A 103 -1.24 -4.25 -19.38
C ASP A 103 -2.15 -3.71 -18.27
N VAL A 104 -1.70 -3.73 -17.02
CA VAL A 104 -2.43 -3.20 -15.88
C VAL A 104 -2.20 -1.68 -15.78
N ASN A 105 -3.30 -0.91 -15.67
CA ASN A 105 -3.24 0.54 -15.54
C ASN A 105 -2.49 0.97 -14.26
N ASN A 106 -1.76 2.07 -14.32
CA ASN A 106 -0.99 2.60 -13.18
C ASN A 106 -1.88 3.02 -12.00
N SER A 107 -3.12 3.45 -12.24
CA SER A 107 -4.08 3.72 -11.15
C SER A 107 -4.43 2.45 -10.37
N ILE A 108 -4.64 1.32 -11.08
CA ILE A 108 -4.89 0.01 -10.46
C ILE A 108 -3.68 -0.46 -9.67
N LYS A 109 -2.48 -0.41 -10.25
CA LYS A 109 -1.23 -0.79 -9.56
C LYS A 109 -1.05 0.00 -8.26
N ARG A 110 -1.27 1.31 -8.32
CA ARG A 110 -1.17 2.19 -7.16
C ARG A 110 -2.21 1.83 -6.09
N THR A 111 -3.45 1.63 -6.48
CA THR A 111 -4.51 1.22 -5.57
C THR A 111 -4.17 -0.09 -4.88
N LEU A 112 -3.76 -1.12 -5.64
CA LEU A 112 -3.34 -2.40 -5.09
C LEU A 112 -2.14 -2.27 -4.14
N PHE A 113 -1.14 -1.45 -4.48
CA PHE A 113 0.01 -1.20 -3.61
C PHE A 113 -0.41 -0.61 -2.27
N LEU A 114 -1.31 0.39 -2.27
CA LEU A 114 -1.79 1.03 -1.04
C LEU A 114 -2.62 0.07 -0.19
N VAL A 115 -3.45 -0.76 -0.81
CA VAL A 115 -4.25 -1.76 -0.11
C VAL A 115 -3.36 -2.85 0.49
N VAL A 116 -2.39 -3.37 -0.26
CA VAL A 116 -1.41 -4.35 0.26
C VAL A 116 -0.67 -3.78 1.48
N ARG A 117 -0.19 -2.55 1.38
CA ARG A 117 0.53 -1.92 2.49
C ARG A 117 -0.34 -1.77 3.74
N GLU A 118 -1.56 -1.26 3.58
CA GLU A 118 -2.51 -1.08 4.69
C GLU A 118 -2.86 -2.44 5.32
N SER A 119 -3.07 -3.47 4.49
CA SER A 119 -3.36 -4.82 4.98
C SER A 119 -2.21 -5.41 5.77
N ILE A 120 -0.96 -5.31 5.28
CA ILE A 120 0.23 -5.76 6.02
C ILE A 120 0.37 -5.01 7.35
N GLN A 121 0.17 -3.69 7.32
CA GLN A 121 0.22 -2.87 8.54
C GLN A 121 -0.85 -3.30 9.55
N ASN A 122 -2.08 -3.55 9.10
CA ASN A 122 -3.17 -4.00 9.96
C ASN A 122 -2.90 -5.38 10.54
N SER A 123 -2.38 -6.31 9.72
CA SER A 123 -2.01 -7.66 10.19
C SER A 123 -0.95 -7.61 11.27
N LYS A 124 0.04 -6.73 11.12
CA LYS A 124 1.13 -6.57 12.09
C LYS A 124 0.66 -5.87 13.37
N THR A 125 -0.02 -4.71 13.26
CA THR A 125 -0.31 -3.86 14.43
C THR A 125 -1.59 -4.22 15.15
N HIS A 126 -2.58 -4.76 14.44
CA HIS A 126 -3.91 -5.01 14.99
C HIS A 126 -4.26 -6.48 15.12
N ALA A 127 -3.78 -7.30 14.19
CA ALA A 127 -4.11 -8.73 14.21
C ALA A 127 -3.06 -9.59 14.94
N GLU A 128 -1.90 -9.04 15.29
CA GLU A 128 -0.78 -9.78 15.91
C GLU A 128 -0.43 -11.03 15.08
N ALA A 129 -0.52 -10.90 13.76
CA ALA A 129 -0.24 -11.98 12.85
C ALA A 129 1.28 -12.27 12.80
N SER A 130 1.64 -13.52 12.59
CA SER A 130 3.01 -13.94 12.29
C SER A 130 3.25 -14.17 10.80
N ALA A 131 2.19 -14.21 9.98
CA ALA A 131 2.31 -14.41 8.54
C ALA A 131 1.21 -13.69 7.76
N VAL A 132 1.59 -13.18 6.57
CA VAL A 132 0.68 -12.65 5.56
C VAL A 132 1.00 -13.29 4.21
N ILE A 133 -0.04 -13.71 3.49
CA ILE A 133 0.07 -14.24 2.13
C ILE A 133 -0.66 -13.30 1.20
N LEU A 134 0.03 -12.85 0.16
CA LEU A 134 -0.50 -12.09 -0.97
C LEU A 134 -0.59 -13.04 -2.15
N ASN A 135 -1.77 -13.32 -2.65
CA ASN A 135 -1.96 -14.20 -3.81
C ASN A 135 -2.56 -13.40 -4.97
N PHE A 136 -1.78 -13.27 -6.05
CA PHE A 136 -2.18 -12.56 -7.27
C PHE A 136 -2.62 -13.57 -8.32
N LYS A 137 -3.74 -13.30 -9.01
CA LYS A 137 -4.19 -14.15 -10.11
C LYS A 137 -4.79 -13.30 -11.21
N GLN A 138 -4.41 -13.58 -12.45
CA GLN A 138 -4.97 -12.91 -13.62
C GLN A 138 -5.66 -13.94 -14.52
N THR A 139 -6.84 -13.58 -14.97
CA THR A 139 -7.58 -14.27 -16.03
C THR A 139 -7.79 -13.32 -17.20
N LYS A 140 -8.40 -13.81 -18.30
CA LYS A 140 -8.80 -12.91 -19.41
C LYS A 140 -9.83 -11.85 -19.01
N LYS A 141 -10.56 -12.05 -17.90
CA LYS A 141 -11.66 -11.17 -17.48
C LYS A 141 -11.36 -10.33 -16.25
N ALA A 142 -10.46 -10.78 -15.38
CA ALA A 142 -10.23 -10.13 -14.11
C ALA A 142 -8.80 -10.33 -13.59
N LEU A 143 -8.33 -9.33 -12.85
CA LEU A 143 -7.19 -9.40 -11.93
C LEU A 143 -7.73 -9.55 -10.51
N THR A 144 -7.30 -10.58 -9.81
CA THR A 144 -7.68 -10.81 -8.41
C THR A 144 -6.47 -10.73 -7.49
N LEU A 145 -6.69 -10.24 -6.28
CA LEU A 145 -5.72 -10.24 -5.20
C LEU A 145 -6.41 -10.74 -3.94
N THR A 146 -5.88 -11.78 -3.35
CA THR A 146 -6.27 -12.25 -2.02
C THR A 146 -5.16 -11.93 -1.03
N ILE A 147 -5.48 -11.31 0.10
CA ILE A 147 -4.55 -10.98 1.19
C ILE A 147 -5.06 -11.70 2.43
N SER A 148 -4.29 -12.64 2.94
CA SER A 148 -4.70 -13.43 4.11
C SER A 148 -3.65 -13.36 5.21
N ASP A 149 -4.07 -13.13 6.45
CA ASP A 149 -3.23 -13.22 7.63
C ASP A 149 -3.70 -14.34 8.57
N ASN A 150 -2.81 -14.76 9.43
CA ASN A 150 -3.05 -15.76 10.47
C ASN A 150 -3.22 -15.15 11.86
N GLY A 151 -3.62 -13.90 11.95
CA GLY A 151 -3.77 -13.18 13.20
C GLY A 151 -5.03 -13.54 13.98
N LYS A 152 -5.33 -12.75 15.00
CA LYS A 152 -6.47 -12.98 15.92
C LYS A 152 -7.84 -12.78 15.27
N GLY A 153 -7.91 -12.22 14.07
CA GLY A 153 -9.17 -11.92 13.40
C GLY A 153 -10.11 -11.04 14.23
N PHE A 154 -11.32 -10.87 13.73
CA PHE A 154 -12.38 -10.11 14.40
C PHE A 154 -13.77 -10.54 13.89
N ASN A 155 -14.81 -10.16 14.64
CA ASN A 155 -16.19 -10.37 14.19
C ASN A 155 -16.60 -9.21 13.27
N THR A 156 -16.80 -9.48 11.99
CA THR A 156 -17.18 -8.49 10.97
C THR A 156 -18.58 -7.91 11.19
N ALA A 157 -19.50 -8.65 11.83
CA ALA A 157 -20.86 -8.20 12.11
C ALA A 157 -20.97 -7.24 13.30
N SER A 158 -20.04 -7.32 14.26
CA SER A 158 -20.11 -6.57 15.53
C SER A 158 -19.27 -5.29 15.52
N LYS A 159 -18.36 -5.13 14.58
CA LYS A 159 -17.43 -4.00 14.54
C LYS A 159 -17.72 -3.11 13.33
N LYS A 160 -18.03 -1.83 13.57
CA LYS A 160 -17.98 -0.85 12.48
C LYS A 160 -16.60 -0.91 11.85
N ALA A 161 -16.55 -1.08 10.54
CA ALA A 161 -15.30 -1.09 9.80
C ALA A 161 -14.44 0.11 10.20
N GLY A 162 -13.20 -0.14 10.64
CA GLY A 162 -12.27 0.93 10.96
C GLY A 162 -11.99 1.78 9.73
N ILE A 163 -11.49 3.00 9.93
CA ILE A 163 -11.17 3.95 8.85
C ILE A 163 -10.31 3.30 7.76
N GLY A 164 -9.33 2.47 8.14
CA GLY A 164 -8.44 1.78 7.21
C GLY A 164 -9.18 0.83 6.26
N LEU A 165 -10.12 0.02 6.78
CA LEU A 165 -10.92 -0.90 5.96
C LEU A 165 -11.84 -0.14 5.00
N LYS A 166 -12.50 0.91 5.48
CA LYS A 166 -13.35 1.77 4.65
C LYS A 166 -12.54 2.42 3.53
N ASN A 167 -11.38 2.98 3.84
CA ASN A 167 -10.50 3.60 2.85
C ASN A 167 -9.99 2.60 1.81
N MET A 168 -9.72 1.34 2.20
CA MET A 168 -9.33 0.30 1.25
C MET A 168 -10.48 -0.03 0.29
N GLN A 169 -11.69 -0.19 0.81
CA GLN A 169 -12.88 -0.45 0.00
C GLN A 169 -13.13 0.68 -0.99
N GLU A 170 -13.19 1.94 -0.52
CA GLU A 170 -13.42 3.12 -1.38
C GLU A 170 -12.38 3.22 -2.51
N ARG A 171 -11.09 2.94 -2.22
CA ARG A 171 -10.03 2.95 -3.24
C ARG A 171 -10.20 1.88 -4.30
N ILE A 172 -10.68 0.69 -3.92
CA ILE A 172 -10.94 -0.39 -4.89
C ILE A 172 -12.15 -0.04 -5.76
N GLU A 173 -13.20 0.53 -5.18
CA GLU A 173 -14.38 1.02 -5.91
C GLU A 173 -14.01 2.15 -6.90
N GLU A 174 -13.08 3.04 -6.56
CA GLU A 174 -12.57 4.09 -7.46
C GLU A 174 -11.95 3.54 -8.77
N VAL A 175 -11.44 2.32 -8.76
CA VAL A 175 -10.89 1.64 -9.94
C VAL A 175 -11.85 0.58 -10.52
N ASN A 176 -13.14 0.69 -10.19
CA ASN A 176 -14.21 -0.24 -10.60
C ASN A 176 -13.94 -1.69 -10.19
N GLY A 177 -13.30 -1.89 -9.05
CA GLY A 177 -13.09 -3.20 -8.44
C GLY A 177 -14.13 -3.53 -7.39
N THR A 178 -14.17 -4.80 -6.98
CA THR A 178 -14.95 -5.30 -5.85
C THR A 178 -14.01 -5.60 -4.68
N PHE A 179 -14.48 -5.36 -3.47
CA PHE A 179 -13.76 -5.60 -2.23
C PHE A 179 -14.66 -6.41 -1.29
N SER A 180 -14.14 -7.50 -0.78
CA SER A 180 -14.79 -8.24 0.30
C SER A 180 -13.79 -8.63 1.38
N ILE A 181 -14.26 -8.79 2.60
CA ILE A 181 -13.45 -9.15 3.75
C ILE A 181 -14.16 -10.23 4.57
N GLU A 182 -13.42 -11.26 4.90
CA GLU A 182 -13.82 -12.33 5.80
C GLU A 182 -12.85 -12.36 6.97
N SER A 183 -13.38 -12.36 8.20
CA SER A 183 -12.58 -12.48 9.40
C SER A 183 -13.36 -13.24 10.46
N THR A 184 -12.66 -14.11 11.15
CA THR A 184 -13.21 -14.91 12.25
C THR A 184 -12.24 -14.85 13.41
N LEU A 185 -12.74 -14.73 14.64
CA LEU A 185 -11.93 -14.71 15.85
C LEU A 185 -11.00 -15.93 15.88
N ASN A 186 -9.72 -15.68 16.13
CA ASN A 186 -8.64 -16.66 16.20
C ASN A 186 -8.37 -17.46 14.89
N LYS A 187 -8.89 -17.00 13.75
CA LYS A 187 -8.64 -17.62 12.44
C LYS A 187 -8.01 -16.69 11.42
N GLY A 188 -7.74 -15.43 11.83
CA GLY A 188 -7.15 -14.43 10.95
C GLY A 188 -8.19 -13.69 10.09
N THR A 189 -7.67 -12.97 9.10
CA THR A 189 -8.47 -12.16 8.17
C THR A 189 -8.08 -12.46 6.74
N SER A 190 -9.07 -12.48 5.84
CA SER A 190 -8.87 -12.61 4.40
C SER A 190 -9.59 -11.48 3.68
N ILE A 191 -8.86 -10.75 2.84
CA ILE A 191 -9.38 -9.70 1.97
C ILE A 191 -9.33 -10.22 0.55
N TYR A 192 -10.45 -10.16 -0.16
CA TYR A 192 -10.55 -10.50 -1.57
C TYR A 192 -10.87 -9.26 -2.40
N ILE A 193 -10.09 -9.07 -3.45
CA ILE A 193 -10.20 -7.98 -4.40
C ILE A 193 -10.30 -8.55 -5.80
N GLU A 194 -11.26 -8.04 -6.58
CA GLU A 194 -11.38 -8.36 -8.00
C GLU A 194 -11.54 -7.08 -8.82
N ILE A 195 -10.76 -6.94 -9.88
CA ILE A 195 -10.79 -5.79 -10.78
C ILE A 195 -10.97 -6.33 -12.20
N SER A 196 -12.01 -5.89 -12.89
CA SER A 196 -12.28 -6.29 -14.27
C SER A 196 -11.14 -5.82 -15.19
N THR A 197 -10.63 -6.72 -16.04
CA THR A 197 -9.66 -6.39 -17.10
C THR A 197 -10.35 -6.07 -18.42
N ASN A 198 -11.69 -6.18 -18.51
CA ASN A 198 -12.50 -5.94 -19.70
C ASN A 198 -12.96 -4.48 -19.84
N GLY A 199 -12.12 -3.53 -19.52
CA GLY A 199 -12.41 -2.09 -19.59
C GLY A 199 -11.33 -1.35 -20.37
N ARG A 200 -11.27 -1.57 -21.66
CA ARG A 200 -10.69 -0.61 -22.63
C ARG A 200 -11.79 0.10 -23.38
#